data_6a0f5b822d1703a1f37edfc6343de5a8
#
_entry.id   6a0f5b822d1703a1f37edfc6343de5a8
#
_cell.length_a   1.000
_cell.length_b   1.000
_cell.length_c   1.000
_cell.angle_alpha   90.00
_cell.angle_beta   90.00
_cell.angle_gamma   90.00
#
_symmetry.space_group_name_H-M   'P 1'
#
loop_
_entity.id
_entity.type
_entity.pdbx_description
1 polymer ?
#
loop_
_entity_poly.entity_id
_entity_poly.type
_entity_poly.pdbx_seq_one_letter_code
_entity_poly.pdbx_strand_id
1 'polypeptide(L)'
;DANGDDFDAFREAWSHPRMHAVFTAHPTFLLTPAQSAAVAQGALSGETPPSDKSAEAPEITLRYEHERAMAAMAHAQDARDMIVAAVLRAAQQRWPDRWQELDPLPFRFATWVGYDMDGRTDITWYTSIAFRLSEKAQRLKRYADALDGIDPDHALLGPLKTAQVRAETLAESFAGDLSNPTELTAAADRMTQ
;
A
#
# COMPACT_ATOMS: atom_id res chain seq x y z
N ASP A 1 -2.95 4.89 38.30
CA ASP A 1 -1.68 4.53 37.64
C ASP A 1 -0.93 5.81 37.24
N ALA A 2 0.20 6.09 37.89
CA ALA A 2 1.04 7.28 37.68
C ALA A 2 1.63 7.38 36.24
N ASN A 3 1.57 6.28 35.46
CA ASN A 3 2.03 6.23 34.07
C ASN A 3 1.00 6.75 33.02
N GLY A 4 -0.17 7.14 33.44
CA GLY A 4 -1.22 7.55 32.54
C GLY A 4 -1.18 9.04 32.12
N ASP A 5 -0.36 9.86 32.75
CA ASP A 5 -0.31 11.31 32.50
C ASP A 5 0.92 11.78 31.73
N ASP A 6 1.84 10.89 31.38
CA ASP A 6 3.08 11.23 30.70
C ASP A 6 2.86 11.25 29.17
N PHE A 7 2.75 12.48 28.62
CA PHE A 7 2.67 12.71 27.18
C PHE A 7 3.90 12.18 26.44
N ASP A 8 5.09 12.33 27.01
CA ASP A 8 6.32 11.92 26.31
C ASP A 8 6.44 10.39 26.23
N ALA A 9 6.02 9.69 27.26
CA ALA A 9 5.92 8.21 27.21
C ALA A 9 4.85 7.75 26.19
N PHE A 10 3.72 8.45 26.11
CA PHE A 10 2.69 8.17 25.11
C PHE A 10 3.21 8.42 23.69
N ARG A 11 3.86 9.56 23.46
CA ARG A 11 4.49 9.90 22.17
C ARG A 11 5.52 8.87 21.77
N GLU A 12 6.43 8.49 22.65
CA GLU A 12 7.45 7.47 22.41
C GLU A 12 6.80 6.12 22.05
N ALA A 13 5.76 5.73 22.77
CA ALA A 13 5.05 4.47 22.53
C ALA A 13 4.42 4.39 21.13
N TRP A 14 4.02 5.52 20.51
CA TRP A 14 3.36 5.56 19.23
C TRP A 14 4.24 6.00 18.06
N SER A 15 5.42 6.59 18.32
CA SER A 15 6.35 7.04 17.26
C SER A 15 7.13 5.91 16.59
N HIS A 16 7.11 4.71 17.16
CA HIS A 16 7.81 3.55 16.60
C HIS A 16 6.85 2.44 16.19
N PRO A 17 7.11 1.78 15.04
CA PRO A 17 6.26 0.70 14.57
C PRO A 17 6.34 -0.50 15.51
N ARG A 18 5.17 -0.95 15.95
CA ARG A 18 5.01 -2.14 16.79
C ARG A 18 4.82 -3.42 15.98
N MET A 19 4.44 -3.28 14.73
CA MET A 19 4.25 -4.41 13.82
C MET A 19 4.72 -4.03 12.41
N HIS A 20 5.38 -4.99 11.76
CA HIS A 20 5.71 -4.96 10.36
C HIS A 20 4.93 -6.07 9.66
N ALA A 21 4.06 -5.72 8.72
CA ALA A 21 3.35 -6.69 7.91
C ALA A 21 3.93 -6.71 6.49
N VAL A 22 4.25 -7.91 6.01
CA VAL A 22 4.77 -8.13 4.66
C VAL A 22 3.72 -8.87 3.86
N PHE A 23 3.25 -8.27 2.78
CA PHE A 23 2.30 -8.86 1.86
C PHE A 23 3.07 -9.67 0.81
N THR A 24 2.79 -10.97 0.75
CA THR A 24 3.49 -11.92 -0.11
C THR A 24 2.56 -12.46 -1.19
N ALA A 25 3.14 -13.03 -2.26
CA ALA A 25 2.37 -13.47 -3.40
C ALA A 25 1.56 -14.74 -3.13
N HIS A 26 2.15 -15.80 -2.62
CA HIS A 26 1.49 -17.09 -2.52
C HIS A 26 1.67 -17.71 -1.13
N PRO A 27 0.82 -18.65 -0.76
CA PRO A 27 -0.38 -19.18 -1.44
C PRO A 27 -1.63 -18.32 -1.28
N THR A 28 -1.50 -17.10 -0.77
CA THR A 28 -2.58 -16.21 -0.30
C THR A 28 -3.55 -15.79 -1.41
N PHE A 29 -3.09 -15.82 -2.68
CA PHE A 29 -3.90 -15.39 -3.82
C PHE A 29 -4.48 -16.53 -4.65
N LEU A 30 -4.46 -17.77 -4.14
CA LEU A 30 -5.13 -18.91 -4.76
C LEU A 30 -6.65 -18.81 -4.71
N LEU A 31 -7.18 -17.98 -3.82
CA LEU A 31 -8.60 -17.74 -3.69
C LEU A 31 -9.03 -16.53 -4.53
N THR A 32 -10.18 -16.63 -5.17
CA THR A 32 -10.83 -15.48 -5.78
C THR A 32 -11.21 -14.45 -4.72
N PRO A 33 -11.44 -13.17 -5.06
CA PRO A 33 -11.92 -12.17 -4.11
C PRO A 33 -13.19 -12.61 -3.37
N ALA A 34 -14.14 -13.26 -4.05
CA ALA A 34 -15.38 -13.77 -3.46
C ALA A 34 -15.10 -14.88 -2.45
N GLN A 35 -14.21 -15.83 -2.79
CA GLN A 35 -13.79 -16.89 -1.86
C GLN A 35 -13.07 -16.34 -0.64
N SER A 36 -12.17 -15.36 -0.83
CA SER A 36 -11.48 -14.70 0.28
C SER A 36 -12.45 -13.98 1.21
N ALA A 37 -13.45 -13.29 0.66
CA ALA A 37 -14.49 -12.63 1.44
C ALA A 37 -15.36 -13.64 2.21
N ALA A 38 -15.72 -14.77 1.59
CA ALA A 38 -16.47 -15.84 2.24
C ALA A 38 -15.69 -16.48 3.40
N VAL A 39 -14.38 -16.71 3.23
CA VAL A 39 -13.50 -17.19 4.31
C VAL A 39 -13.41 -16.19 5.46
N ALA A 40 -13.25 -14.91 5.15
CA ALA A 40 -13.20 -13.85 6.17
C ALA A 40 -14.54 -13.77 6.94
N GLN A 41 -15.68 -13.83 6.24
CA GLN A 41 -16.99 -13.83 6.87
C GLN A 41 -17.22 -15.07 7.74
N GLY A 42 -16.81 -16.26 7.25
CA GLY A 42 -16.86 -17.49 8.04
C GLY A 42 -16.03 -17.42 9.31
N ALA A 43 -14.85 -16.82 9.25
CA ALA A 43 -14.00 -16.60 10.42
C ALA A 43 -14.64 -15.67 11.46
N LEU A 44 -15.43 -14.69 11.01
CA LEU A 44 -16.15 -13.77 11.91
C LEU A 44 -17.43 -14.39 12.51
N SER A 45 -18.17 -15.17 11.72
CA SER A 45 -19.45 -15.78 12.13
C SER A 45 -19.28 -17.13 12.84
N GLY A 46 -18.13 -17.79 12.72
CA GLY A 46 -17.90 -19.16 13.16
C GLY A 46 -18.50 -20.21 12.22
N GLU A 47 -19.02 -19.83 11.08
CA GLU A 47 -19.61 -20.73 10.08
C GLU A 47 -18.56 -21.20 9.06
N THR A 48 -18.68 -22.44 8.60
CA THR A 48 -17.83 -22.92 7.51
C THR A 48 -18.27 -22.27 6.21
N PRO A 49 -17.39 -21.55 5.50
CA PRO A 49 -17.74 -20.94 4.23
C PRO A 49 -18.10 -22.01 3.20
N PRO A 50 -19.08 -21.75 2.33
CA PRO A 50 -19.46 -22.69 1.28
C PRO A 50 -18.26 -22.98 0.37
N SER A 51 -18.00 -24.26 0.10
CA SER A 51 -16.99 -24.67 -0.86
C SER A 51 -17.53 -24.48 -2.28
N ASP A 52 -17.42 -23.27 -2.81
CA ASP A 52 -17.73 -23.04 -4.22
C ASP A 52 -16.57 -23.55 -5.08
N LYS A 53 -16.75 -24.76 -5.62
CA LYS A 53 -15.82 -25.38 -6.55
C LYS A 53 -16.07 -24.96 -8.00
N SER A 54 -17.10 -24.14 -8.26
CA SER A 54 -17.52 -23.76 -9.61
C SER A 54 -16.81 -22.52 -10.15
N ALA A 55 -16.15 -21.73 -9.30
CA ALA A 55 -15.37 -20.59 -9.75
C ALA A 55 -14.06 -21.10 -10.37
N GLU A 56 -13.87 -20.86 -11.67
CA GLU A 56 -12.56 -21.05 -12.30
C GLU A 56 -11.49 -20.30 -11.51
N ALA A 57 -10.42 -21.01 -11.14
CA ALA A 57 -9.29 -20.37 -10.48
C ALA A 57 -8.71 -19.30 -11.44
N PRO A 58 -8.45 -18.07 -10.97
CA PRO A 58 -7.86 -17.04 -11.82
C PRO A 58 -6.48 -17.52 -12.29
N GLU A 59 -6.11 -17.12 -13.52
CA GLU A 59 -4.73 -17.28 -13.96
C GLU A 59 -3.83 -16.44 -13.06
N ILE A 60 -2.93 -17.09 -12.33
CA ILE A 60 -2.03 -16.42 -11.39
C ILE A 60 -0.81 -15.94 -12.16
N THR A 61 -0.90 -14.72 -12.67
CA THR A 61 0.22 -14.00 -13.28
C THR A 61 0.90 -13.11 -12.24
N LEU A 62 2.16 -12.74 -12.48
CA LEU A 62 2.89 -11.79 -11.63
C LEU A 62 2.13 -10.45 -11.46
N ARG A 63 1.47 -9.98 -12.53
CA ARG A 63 0.61 -8.78 -12.46
C ARG A 63 -0.57 -8.98 -11.51
N TYR A 64 -1.26 -10.12 -11.62
CA TYR A 64 -2.37 -10.45 -10.72
C TYR A 64 -1.90 -10.50 -9.26
N GLU A 65 -0.76 -11.15 -8.99
CA GLU A 65 -0.17 -11.20 -7.65
C GLU A 65 0.11 -9.79 -7.10
N HIS A 66 0.71 -8.92 -7.91
CA HIS A 66 1.02 -7.54 -7.53
C HIS A 66 -0.27 -6.73 -7.26
N GLU A 67 -1.26 -6.80 -8.14
CA GLU A 67 -2.54 -6.10 -7.98
C GLU A 67 -3.25 -6.54 -6.69
N ARG A 68 -3.22 -7.84 -6.38
CA ARG A 68 -3.81 -8.39 -5.15
C ARG A 68 -3.07 -7.93 -3.91
N ALA A 69 -1.73 -7.92 -3.93
CA ALA A 69 -0.92 -7.40 -2.84
C ALA A 69 -1.20 -5.91 -2.60
N MET A 70 -1.31 -5.11 -3.67
CA MET A 70 -1.63 -3.69 -3.58
C MET A 70 -3.03 -3.44 -2.99
N ALA A 71 -4.03 -4.21 -3.40
CA ALA A 71 -5.38 -4.11 -2.84
C ALA A 71 -5.40 -4.46 -1.35
N ALA A 72 -4.73 -5.53 -0.94
CA ALA A 72 -4.62 -5.92 0.47
C ALA A 72 -3.89 -4.87 1.29
N MET A 73 -2.80 -4.30 0.75
CA MET A 73 -2.05 -3.23 1.40
C MET A 73 -2.87 -1.94 1.53
N ALA A 74 -3.71 -1.60 0.55
CA ALA A 74 -4.60 -0.44 0.63
C ALA A 74 -5.58 -0.59 1.80
N HIS A 75 -6.23 -1.75 1.96
CA HIS A 75 -7.12 -2.03 3.10
C HIS A 75 -6.38 -1.95 4.44
N ALA A 76 -5.16 -2.48 4.51
CA ALA A 76 -4.34 -2.39 5.72
C ALA A 76 -3.96 -0.94 6.06
N GLN A 77 -3.72 -0.11 5.04
CA GLN A 77 -3.47 1.32 5.21
C GLN A 77 -4.71 2.06 5.74
N ASP A 78 -5.91 1.72 5.23
CA ASP A 78 -7.15 2.30 5.74
C ASP A 78 -7.35 1.96 7.23
N ALA A 79 -7.13 0.71 7.60
CA ALA A 79 -7.19 0.28 8.99
C ALA A 79 -6.15 1.00 9.88
N ARG A 80 -4.92 1.16 9.39
CA ARG A 80 -3.89 1.94 10.09
C ARG A 80 -4.33 3.39 10.29
N ASP A 81 -4.88 4.03 9.27
CA ASP A 81 -5.29 5.43 9.34
C ASP A 81 -6.44 5.62 10.34
N MET A 82 -7.35 4.64 10.46
CA MET A 82 -8.38 4.63 11.51
C MET A 82 -7.76 4.56 12.91
N ILE A 83 -6.74 3.72 13.12
CA ILE A 83 -6.02 3.60 14.39
C ILE A 83 -5.28 4.90 14.71
N VAL A 84 -4.55 5.47 13.75
CA VAL A 84 -3.85 6.74 13.91
C VAL A 84 -4.83 7.85 14.28
N ALA A 85 -5.96 7.94 13.60
CA ALA A 85 -7.02 8.91 13.94
C ALA A 85 -7.58 8.71 15.35
N ALA A 86 -7.73 7.47 15.82
CA ALA A 86 -8.17 7.19 17.19
C ALA A 86 -7.11 7.63 18.22
N VAL A 87 -5.82 7.35 17.95
CA VAL A 87 -4.71 7.78 18.80
C VAL A 87 -4.64 9.31 18.91
N LEU A 88 -4.74 10.02 17.78
CA LEU A 88 -4.72 11.48 17.75
C LEU A 88 -5.92 12.08 18.49
N ARG A 89 -7.13 11.52 18.31
CA ARG A 89 -8.32 11.97 19.07
C ARG A 89 -8.18 11.77 20.57
N ALA A 90 -7.64 10.62 21.00
CA ALA A 90 -7.39 10.37 22.42
C ALA A 90 -6.36 11.33 22.99
N ALA A 91 -5.30 11.60 22.25
CA ALA A 91 -4.28 12.58 22.64
C ALA A 91 -4.82 14.01 22.70
N GLN A 92 -5.65 14.41 21.73
CA GLN A 92 -6.28 15.73 21.70
C GLN A 92 -7.17 15.96 22.94
N GLN A 93 -7.89 14.93 23.36
CA GLN A 93 -8.74 15.03 24.56
C GLN A 93 -7.92 15.15 25.85
N ARG A 94 -6.77 14.45 25.92
CA ARG A 94 -5.95 14.39 27.12
C ARG A 94 -4.91 15.48 27.21
N TRP A 95 -4.32 15.90 26.07
CA TRP A 95 -3.27 16.90 25.95
C TRP A 95 -3.58 17.90 24.82
N PRO A 96 -4.60 18.75 24.99
CA PRO A 96 -5.11 19.61 23.93
C PRO A 96 -4.06 20.56 23.34
N ASP A 97 -3.06 20.94 24.13
CA ASP A 97 -2.00 21.89 23.71
C ASP A 97 -0.79 21.21 23.08
N ARG A 98 -0.72 19.85 23.13
CA ARG A 98 0.47 19.10 22.71
C ARG A 98 0.21 17.98 21.70
N TRP A 99 -1.03 17.62 21.41
CA TRP A 99 -1.35 16.48 20.53
C TRP A 99 -0.77 16.61 19.12
N GLN A 100 -0.54 17.84 18.62
CA GLN A 100 0.07 18.11 17.33
C GLN A 100 1.55 17.72 17.25
N GLU A 101 2.20 17.50 18.40
CA GLU A 101 3.58 17.00 18.47
C GLU A 101 3.68 15.49 18.15
N LEU A 102 2.54 14.78 18.03
CA LEU A 102 2.50 13.36 17.75
C LEU A 102 2.65 13.08 16.26
N ASP A 103 3.50 12.12 15.93
CA ASP A 103 3.64 11.52 14.60
C ASP A 103 3.48 9.98 14.74
N PRO A 104 2.25 9.47 14.87
CA PRO A 104 2.04 8.06 15.16
C PRO A 104 2.42 7.16 13.97
N LEU A 105 3.29 6.19 14.21
CA LEU A 105 3.72 5.19 13.23
C LEU A 105 3.52 3.76 13.77
N PRO A 106 2.28 3.30 14.04
CA PRO A 106 2.04 2.00 14.69
C PRO A 106 2.43 0.81 13.84
N PHE A 107 2.33 0.93 12.50
CA PHE A 107 2.55 -0.16 11.55
C PHE A 107 3.40 0.27 10.37
N ARG A 108 4.25 -0.66 9.89
CA ARG A 108 4.90 -0.59 8.58
C ARG A 108 4.41 -1.72 7.70
N PHE A 109 4.22 -1.41 6.43
CA PHE A 109 3.81 -2.35 5.40
C PHE A 109 4.89 -2.45 4.32
N ALA A 110 5.10 -3.66 3.84
CA ALA A 110 6.01 -3.96 2.74
C ALA A 110 5.41 -5.06 1.85
N THR A 111 5.92 -5.17 0.65
CA THR A 111 5.70 -6.31 -0.24
C THR A 111 6.99 -6.65 -0.96
N TRP A 112 7.18 -7.90 -1.31
CA TRP A 112 8.27 -8.36 -2.19
C TRP A 112 7.76 -8.82 -3.55
N VAL A 113 6.44 -8.76 -3.78
CA VAL A 113 5.84 -9.20 -5.04
C VAL A 113 6.41 -8.37 -6.20
N GLY A 114 7.07 -9.06 -7.15
CA GLY A 114 7.75 -8.43 -8.26
C GLY A 114 9.20 -8.00 -7.99
N TYR A 115 9.77 -8.32 -6.82
CA TYR A 115 11.15 -7.97 -6.45
C TYR A 115 12.04 -9.16 -6.13
N ASP A 116 11.46 -10.27 -5.68
CA ASP A 116 12.17 -11.50 -5.40
C ASP A 116 12.33 -12.30 -6.71
N MET A 117 13.53 -12.25 -7.27
CA MET A 117 13.87 -12.91 -8.54
C MET A 117 14.36 -14.34 -8.35
N ASP A 118 14.48 -14.83 -7.11
CA ASP A 118 14.97 -16.18 -6.85
C ASP A 118 13.94 -17.23 -7.29
N GLY A 119 14.36 -18.07 -8.22
CA GLY A 119 13.51 -19.10 -8.80
C GLY A 119 12.38 -18.59 -9.74
N ARG A 120 12.35 -17.29 -10.05
CA ARG A 120 11.33 -16.67 -10.93
C ARG A 120 11.98 -16.17 -12.22
N THR A 121 11.47 -16.62 -13.36
CA THR A 121 11.92 -16.17 -14.69
C THR A 121 11.04 -15.07 -15.28
N ASP A 122 9.89 -14.82 -14.69
CA ASP A 122 8.92 -13.80 -15.09
C ASP A 122 9.14 -12.44 -14.40
N ILE A 123 10.08 -12.35 -13.44
CA ILE A 123 10.47 -11.11 -12.79
C ILE A 123 11.73 -10.56 -13.45
N THR A 124 11.59 -9.48 -14.19
CA THR A 124 12.69 -8.75 -14.78
C THR A 124 12.95 -7.44 -14.02
N TRP A 125 14.15 -6.88 -14.18
CA TRP A 125 14.48 -5.59 -13.54
C TRP A 125 13.54 -4.46 -13.94
N TYR A 126 13.10 -4.42 -15.21
CA TYR A 126 12.16 -3.39 -15.67
C TYR A 126 10.75 -3.63 -15.13
N THR A 127 10.31 -4.87 -14.96
CA THR A 127 9.05 -5.19 -14.27
C THR A 127 9.07 -4.69 -12.83
N SER A 128 10.18 -4.90 -12.11
CA SER A 128 10.35 -4.39 -10.74
C SER A 128 10.29 -2.85 -10.68
N ILE A 129 10.90 -2.16 -11.66
CA ILE A 129 10.81 -0.69 -11.77
C ILE A 129 9.38 -0.26 -12.07
N ALA A 130 8.69 -0.90 -13.02
CA ALA A 130 7.30 -0.60 -13.35
C ALA A 130 6.39 -0.72 -12.13
N PHE A 131 6.52 -1.80 -11.35
CA PHE A 131 5.75 -2.00 -10.12
C PHE A 131 6.05 -0.92 -9.07
N ARG A 132 7.32 -0.59 -8.84
CA ARG A 132 7.70 0.46 -7.89
C ARG A 132 7.13 1.82 -8.28
N LEU A 133 7.11 2.14 -9.56
CA LEU A 133 6.54 3.39 -10.06
C LEU A 133 5.01 3.40 -9.92
N SER A 134 4.35 2.27 -10.21
CA SER A 134 2.91 2.10 -9.98
C SER A 134 2.52 2.24 -8.50
N GLU A 135 3.27 1.62 -7.61
CA GLU A 135 3.09 1.78 -6.15
C GLU A 135 3.25 3.24 -5.70
N LYS A 136 4.26 3.92 -6.26
CA LYS A 136 4.48 5.36 -5.99
C LYS A 136 3.29 6.19 -6.47
N ALA A 137 2.79 5.93 -7.68
CA ALA A 137 1.64 6.63 -8.24
C ALA A 137 0.39 6.46 -7.37
N GLN A 138 0.09 5.22 -6.96
CA GLN A 138 -1.03 4.93 -6.05
C GLN A 138 -0.89 5.65 -4.71
N ARG A 139 0.33 5.74 -4.17
CA ARG A 139 0.58 6.45 -2.92
C ARG A 139 0.37 7.95 -3.09
N LEU A 140 0.87 8.54 -4.17
CA LEU A 140 0.70 9.96 -4.47
C LEU A 140 -0.79 10.31 -4.69
N LYS A 141 -1.52 9.44 -5.40
CA LYS A 141 -2.97 9.57 -5.56
C LYS A 141 -3.68 9.59 -4.21
N ARG A 142 -3.37 8.64 -3.32
CA ARG A 142 -3.97 8.58 -1.98
C ARG A 142 -3.73 9.87 -1.18
N TYR A 143 -2.52 10.43 -1.25
CA TYR A 143 -2.21 11.70 -0.59
C TYR A 143 -2.96 12.86 -1.21
N ALA A 144 -3.04 12.93 -2.54
CA ALA A 144 -3.79 13.97 -3.24
C ALA A 144 -5.27 13.91 -2.91
N ASP A 145 -5.89 12.72 -2.96
CA ASP A 145 -7.31 12.52 -2.64
C ASP A 145 -7.63 12.92 -1.18
N ALA A 146 -6.77 12.54 -0.24
CA ALA A 146 -6.95 12.89 1.17
C ALA A 146 -6.81 14.40 1.41
N LEU A 147 -5.84 15.04 0.76
CA LEU A 147 -5.62 16.49 0.89
C LEU A 147 -6.73 17.31 0.22
N ASP A 148 -7.19 16.88 -0.97
CA ASP A 148 -8.30 17.49 -1.70
C ASP A 148 -9.61 17.47 -0.88
N GLY A 149 -9.83 16.40 -0.11
CA GLY A 149 -10.96 16.28 0.80
C GLY A 149 -10.89 17.18 2.03
N ILE A 150 -9.71 17.68 2.40
CA ILE A 150 -9.48 18.56 3.56
C ILE A 150 -9.37 20.03 3.14
N ASP A 151 -8.58 20.30 2.11
CA ASP A 151 -8.27 21.64 1.61
C ASP A 151 -8.07 21.58 0.08
N PRO A 152 -9.15 21.79 -0.71
CA PRO A 152 -9.09 21.72 -2.18
C PRO A 152 -8.17 22.75 -2.84
N ASP A 153 -7.87 23.83 -2.14
CA ASP A 153 -7.01 24.92 -2.63
C ASP A 153 -5.55 24.79 -2.12
N HIS A 154 -5.20 23.70 -1.46
CA HIS A 154 -3.88 23.53 -0.87
C HIS A 154 -2.77 23.51 -1.92
N ALA A 155 -1.71 24.27 -1.69
CA ALA A 155 -0.61 24.48 -2.64
C ALA A 155 0.12 23.19 -3.08
N LEU A 156 0.07 22.11 -2.29
CA LEU A 156 0.69 20.82 -2.61
C LEU A 156 -0.16 19.95 -3.56
N LEU A 157 -1.44 20.26 -3.79
CA LEU A 157 -2.30 19.42 -4.65
C LEU A 157 -1.80 19.35 -6.09
N GLY A 158 -1.45 20.48 -6.67
CA GLY A 158 -0.89 20.52 -8.02
C GLY A 158 0.39 19.68 -8.16
N PRO A 159 1.42 19.91 -7.33
CA PRO A 159 2.62 19.08 -7.29
C PRO A 159 2.37 17.58 -7.09
N LEU A 160 1.46 17.18 -6.19
CA LEU A 160 1.12 15.78 -5.95
C LEU A 160 0.48 15.12 -7.16
N LYS A 161 -0.53 15.77 -7.78
CA LYS A 161 -1.20 15.28 -9.00
C LYS A 161 -0.21 15.19 -10.17
N THR A 162 0.68 16.17 -10.33
CA THR A 162 1.73 16.14 -11.36
C THR A 162 2.70 14.98 -11.13
N ALA A 163 3.16 14.77 -9.90
CA ALA A 163 4.07 13.68 -9.57
C ALA A 163 3.41 12.31 -9.74
N GLN A 164 2.11 12.19 -9.44
CA GLN A 164 1.31 10.98 -9.69
C GLN A 164 1.30 10.63 -11.18
N VAL A 165 0.86 11.56 -12.03
CA VAL A 165 0.78 11.35 -13.49
C VAL A 165 2.15 10.99 -14.07
N ARG A 166 3.21 11.67 -13.62
CA ARG A 166 4.57 11.34 -14.04
C ARG A 166 4.96 9.90 -13.63
N ALA A 167 4.64 9.47 -12.43
CA ALA A 167 4.93 8.11 -11.99
C ALA A 167 4.14 7.06 -12.78
N GLU A 168 2.88 7.33 -13.13
CA GLU A 168 2.05 6.46 -14.00
C GLU A 168 2.66 6.35 -15.40
N THR A 169 2.98 7.46 -16.04
CA THR A 169 3.60 7.48 -17.37
C THR A 169 4.93 6.73 -17.40
N LEU A 170 5.75 6.89 -16.36
CA LEU A 170 7.00 6.15 -16.26
C LEU A 170 6.76 4.66 -16.01
N ALA A 171 5.78 4.27 -15.18
CA ALA A 171 5.41 2.87 -14.96
C ALA A 171 5.02 2.18 -16.27
N GLU A 172 4.21 2.84 -17.10
CA GLU A 172 3.84 2.36 -18.43
C GLU A 172 5.06 2.17 -19.34
N SER A 173 6.03 3.09 -19.25
CA SER A 173 7.26 3.01 -20.05
C SER A 173 8.13 1.80 -19.72
N PHE A 174 8.01 1.26 -18.49
CA PHE A 174 8.73 0.08 -18.03
C PHE A 174 7.86 -1.20 -18.03
N ALA A 175 6.59 -1.11 -18.43
CA ALA A 175 5.69 -2.27 -18.44
C ALA A 175 5.89 -3.20 -19.66
N GLY A 176 6.63 -2.78 -20.67
CA GLY A 176 6.95 -3.55 -21.87
C GLY A 176 8.20 -4.41 -21.74
N ASP A 177 8.55 -5.11 -22.82
CA ASP A 177 9.82 -5.83 -22.92
C ASP A 177 10.97 -4.85 -23.26
N LEU A 178 11.82 -4.56 -22.30
CA LEU A 178 12.99 -3.70 -22.44
C LEU A 178 14.31 -4.48 -22.67
N SER A 179 14.24 -5.70 -23.16
CA SER A 179 15.41 -6.46 -23.60
C SER A 179 16.02 -5.88 -24.89
N ASN A 180 15.22 -5.12 -25.67
CA ASN A 180 15.66 -4.42 -26.86
C ASN A 180 16.33 -3.09 -26.48
N PRO A 181 17.59 -2.81 -26.94
CA PRO A 181 18.31 -1.57 -26.64
C PRO A 181 17.58 -0.29 -27.03
N THR A 182 16.79 -0.29 -28.12
CA THR A 182 16.02 0.88 -28.57
C THR A 182 14.91 1.22 -27.58
N GLU A 183 14.15 0.24 -27.12
CA GLU A 183 13.09 0.43 -26.13
C GLU A 183 13.67 0.86 -24.77
N LEU A 184 14.80 0.27 -24.38
CA LEU A 184 15.52 0.65 -23.18
C LEU A 184 15.95 2.13 -23.23
N THR A 185 16.56 2.57 -24.34
CA THR A 185 16.97 3.97 -24.49
C THR A 185 15.76 4.91 -24.42
N ALA A 186 14.67 4.58 -25.11
CA ALA A 186 13.45 5.39 -25.05
C ALA A 186 12.83 5.46 -23.65
N ALA A 187 12.89 4.39 -22.87
CA ALA A 187 12.43 4.40 -21.48
C ALA A 187 13.35 5.25 -20.58
N ALA A 188 14.67 5.14 -20.75
CA ALA A 188 15.66 5.94 -20.03
C ALA A 188 15.52 7.45 -20.31
N ASP A 189 15.32 7.83 -21.56
CA ASP A 189 15.13 9.22 -21.95
C ASP A 189 13.90 9.85 -21.29
N ARG A 190 12.79 9.08 -21.14
CA ARG A 190 11.59 9.53 -20.43
C ARG A 190 11.80 9.75 -18.94
N MET A 191 12.79 9.09 -18.32
CA MET A 191 13.12 9.32 -16.92
C MET A 191 13.81 10.66 -16.66
N THR A 192 14.49 11.19 -17.66
CA THR A 192 15.31 12.41 -17.55
C THR A 192 14.54 13.69 -17.90
N GLN A 193 13.36 13.57 -18.47
CA GLN A 193 12.42 14.66 -18.76
C GLN A 193 11.50 14.93 -17.58
#